data_a71f55533bce752fd23a91211cb845b8
#
_entry.id   a71f55533bce752fd23a91211cb845b8
#
_cell.length_a   1.000
_cell.length_b   1.000
_cell.length_c   1.000
_cell.angle_alpha   90.00
_cell.angle_beta   90.00
_cell.angle_gamma   90.00
#
_symmetry.space_group_name_H-M   'P 1'
#
loop_
_entity.id
_entity.type
_entity.pdbx_description
1 polymer ?
#
loop_
_entity_poly.entity_id
_entity_poly.type
_entity_poly.pdbx_seq_one_letter_code
_entity_poly.pdbx_strand_id
1 'polypeptide(L)'
;MSFCVACGHQTEAKIPLGDHKTRLVCTHCGNIHYENPKVICGALAIWDDKVLLCRRAIEPRYGLWTLPAGYMELFETMEQGAARETREEAEAEVDIEQLYCMYNIPRIGQIYVLFKAQIKQGLF
;
A
#
# COMPACT_ATOMS: atom_id res chain seq x y z
N MET A 1 -20.00 -9.84 6.92
CA MET A 1 -20.91 -10.00 5.77
C MET A 1 -20.74 -8.86 4.80
N SER A 2 -20.69 -9.15 3.53
CA SER A 2 -20.52 -8.10 2.52
C SER A 2 -21.42 -8.38 1.31
N PHE A 3 -21.38 -7.45 0.36
CA PHE A 3 -22.17 -7.55 -0.86
C PHE A 3 -21.25 -7.69 -2.06
N CYS A 4 -21.77 -8.34 -3.09
CA CYS A 4 -21.01 -8.58 -4.31
C CYS A 4 -20.73 -7.28 -5.05
N VAL A 5 -19.47 -7.07 -5.41
CA VAL A 5 -19.07 -5.87 -6.17
C VAL A 5 -19.53 -5.93 -7.63
N ALA A 6 -19.89 -7.12 -8.12
CA ALA A 6 -20.34 -7.28 -9.51
C ALA A 6 -21.84 -7.08 -9.67
N CYS A 7 -22.68 -7.51 -8.70
CA CYS A 7 -24.13 -7.47 -8.85
C CYS A 7 -24.91 -6.93 -7.66
N GLY A 8 -24.25 -6.67 -6.53
CA GLY A 8 -24.87 -6.07 -5.36
C GLY A 8 -25.63 -7.03 -4.44
N HIS A 9 -25.71 -8.31 -4.77
CA HIS A 9 -26.35 -9.29 -3.89
C HIS A 9 -25.44 -9.70 -2.74
N GLN A 10 -26.01 -10.34 -1.72
CA GLN A 10 -25.23 -10.80 -0.56
C GLN A 10 -24.22 -11.87 -0.95
N THR A 11 -23.11 -11.88 -0.22
CA THR A 11 -22.09 -12.93 -0.34
C THR A 11 -22.23 -13.91 0.82
N GLU A 12 -21.71 -15.12 0.62
CA GLU A 12 -21.60 -16.12 1.68
C GLU A 12 -20.19 -16.67 1.74
N ALA A 13 -19.75 -17.09 2.92
CA ALA A 13 -18.42 -17.66 3.11
C ALA A 13 -18.48 -19.15 2.77
N LYS A 14 -17.72 -19.60 1.79
CA LYS A 14 -17.59 -21.00 1.44
C LYS A 14 -16.31 -21.25 0.66
N ILE A 15 -15.96 -22.54 0.55
CA ILE A 15 -14.79 -22.95 -0.22
C ILE A 15 -15.25 -23.21 -1.66
N PRO A 16 -14.80 -22.38 -2.64
CA PRO A 16 -15.20 -22.60 -4.03
C PRO A 16 -14.67 -23.93 -4.57
N LEU A 17 -15.34 -24.45 -5.60
CA LEU A 17 -14.91 -25.68 -6.26
C LEU A 17 -13.48 -25.53 -6.77
N GLY A 18 -12.60 -26.45 -6.38
CA GLY A 18 -11.21 -26.46 -6.78
C GLY A 18 -10.29 -25.57 -5.91
N ASP A 19 -10.86 -24.88 -4.93
CA ASP A 19 -10.10 -24.05 -4.01
C ASP A 19 -9.81 -24.81 -2.71
N HIS A 20 -8.97 -24.21 -1.86
CA HIS A 20 -8.57 -24.80 -0.58
C HIS A 20 -8.89 -23.90 0.61
N LYS A 21 -9.47 -22.72 0.37
CA LYS A 21 -9.69 -21.72 1.40
C LYS A 21 -11.09 -21.13 1.28
N THR A 22 -11.65 -20.75 2.42
CA THR A 22 -12.95 -20.06 2.47
C THR A 22 -12.82 -18.69 1.82
N ARG A 23 -13.74 -18.41 0.89
CA ARG A 23 -13.82 -17.12 0.21
C ARG A 23 -15.24 -16.59 0.35
N LEU A 24 -15.43 -15.30 0.08
CA LEU A 24 -16.78 -14.74 -0.05
C LEU A 24 -17.26 -14.97 -1.48
N VAL A 25 -18.38 -15.66 -1.61
CA VAL A 25 -18.96 -16.02 -2.91
C VAL A 25 -20.36 -15.42 -3.01
N CYS A 26 -20.64 -14.76 -4.12
CA CYS A 26 -21.96 -14.18 -4.34
C CYS A 26 -23.03 -15.28 -4.43
N THR A 27 -24.11 -15.10 -3.68
CA THR A 27 -25.24 -16.05 -3.68
C THR A 27 -26.05 -15.99 -4.97
N HIS A 28 -25.88 -14.95 -5.78
CA HIS A 28 -26.66 -14.73 -6.99
C HIS A 28 -25.86 -15.01 -8.26
N CYS A 29 -24.75 -14.27 -8.48
CA CYS A 29 -23.98 -14.40 -9.72
C CYS A 29 -22.81 -15.36 -9.62
N GLY A 30 -22.48 -15.86 -8.43
CA GLY A 30 -21.39 -16.81 -8.22
C GLY A 30 -20.01 -16.19 -8.23
N ASN A 31 -19.89 -14.86 -8.31
CA ASN A 31 -18.60 -14.20 -8.29
C ASN A 31 -17.84 -14.51 -7.00
N ILE A 32 -16.58 -14.87 -7.12
CA ILE A 32 -15.70 -15.21 -6.00
C ILE A 32 -14.84 -13.99 -5.68
N HIS A 33 -14.88 -13.55 -4.41
CA HIS A 33 -14.11 -12.40 -3.96
C HIS A 33 -12.81 -12.88 -3.33
N TYR A 34 -11.69 -12.60 -3.98
CA TYR A 34 -10.37 -12.92 -3.47
C TYR A 34 -9.81 -11.70 -2.74
N GLU A 35 -9.29 -11.94 -1.55
CA GLU A 35 -8.60 -10.89 -0.80
C GLU A 35 -7.12 -11.20 -0.74
N ASN A 36 -6.30 -10.21 -1.09
CA ASN A 36 -4.85 -10.33 -1.09
C ASN A 36 -4.25 -9.25 -0.21
N PRO A 37 -3.02 -9.45 0.27
CA PRO A 37 -2.33 -8.38 0.97
C PRO A 37 -2.22 -7.14 0.11
N LYS A 38 -2.29 -5.97 0.75
CA LYS A 38 -2.11 -4.70 0.06
C LYS A 38 -0.64 -4.31 0.08
N VAL A 39 -0.15 -3.78 -1.04
CA VAL A 39 1.22 -3.33 -1.17
C VAL A 39 1.30 -1.85 -0.83
N ILE A 40 2.24 -1.52 0.07
CA ILE A 40 2.52 -0.15 0.45
C ILE A 40 3.91 0.20 -0.04
N CYS A 41 4.02 1.25 -0.86
CA CYS A 41 5.28 1.72 -1.42
C CYS A 41 5.72 2.96 -0.69
N GLY A 42 7.01 3.04 -0.39
CA GLY A 42 7.54 4.21 0.28
C GLY A 42 9.02 4.41 0.00
N ALA A 43 9.55 5.50 0.51
CA ALA A 43 10.92 5.89 0.25
C ALA A 43 11.68 6.22 1.53
N LEU A 44 12.91 5.72 1.60
CA LEU A 44 13.95 6.23 2.48
C LEU A 44 14.63 7.33 1.69
N ALA A 45 14.09 8.54 1.76
CA ALA A 45 14.51 9.66 0.95
C ALA A 45 15.59 10.46 1.68
N ILE A 46 16.74 10.63 1.02
CA ILE A 46 17.94 11.17 1.63
C ILE A 46 18.29 12.53 1.01
N TRP A 47 18.60 13.48 1.88
CA TRP A 47 19.15 14.79 1.53
C TRP A 47 20.38 15.01 2.39
N ASP A 48 21.56 15.01 1.74
CA ASP A 48 22.86 15.01 2.42
C ASP A 48 22.94 13.81 3.38
N ASP A 49 23.04 14.05 4.68
CA ASP A 49 23.09 13.02 5.72
C ASP A 49 21.79 12.87 6.49
N LYS A 50 20.69 13.40 5.95
CA LYS A 50 19.39 13.41 6.61
C LYS A 50 18.38 12.59 5.86
N VAL A 51 17.40 12.07 6.62
CA VAL A 51 16.30 11.28 6.07
C VAL A 51 15.00 12.07 6.22
N LEU A 52 14.23 12.12 5.13
CA LEU A 52 12.94 12.79 5.13
C LEU A 52 11.92 11.97 5.93
N LEU A 53 11.30 12.61 6.92
CA LEU A 53 10.22 12.02 7.69
C LEU A 53 8.98 12.88 7.58
N CYS A 54 7.83 12.23 7.59
CA CYS A 54 6.53 12.88 7.57
C CYS A 54 5.84 12.67 8.90
N ARG A 55 5.22 13.73 9.41
CA ARG A 55 4.44 13.63 10.64
C ARG A 55 2.99 13.30 10.29
N ARG A 56 2.46 12.24 10.89
CA ARG A 56 1.09 11.83 10.60
C ARG A 56 0.09 12.87 11.07
N ALA A 57 -0.85 13.22 10.18
CA ALA A 57 -1.91 14.19 10.46
C ALA A 57 -3.25 13.52 10.77
N ILE A 58 -3.32 12.18 10.69
CA ILE A 58 -4.55 11.42 10.95
C ILE A 58 -4.26 10.21 11.82
N GLU A 59 -5.32 9.68 12.43
CA GLU A 59 -5.25 8.41 13.15
C GLU A 59 -5.12 7.24 12.17
N PRO A 60 -4.51 6.11 12.54
CA PRO A 60 -3.82 5.87 13.81
C PRO A 60 -2.47 6.56 13.90
N ARG A 61 -1.95 6.68 15.11
CA ARG A 61 -0.63 7.26 15.38
C ARG A 61 -0.49 8.72 14.96
N TYR A 62 -1.56 9.48 15.14
CA TYR A 62 -1.52 10.92 14.91
C TYR A 62 -0.32 11.56 15.62
N GLY A 63 0.39 12.42 14.87
CA GLY A 63 1.53 13.15 15.41
C GLY A 63 2.85 12.39 15.42
N LEU A 64 2.85 11.10 15.12
CA LEU A 64 4.09 10.32 15.03
C LEU A 64 4.74 10.48 13.67
N TRP A 65 6.06 10.35 13.63
CA TRP A 65 6.85 10.50 12.42
C TRP A 65 6.99 9.17 11.71
N THR A 66 6.98 9.21 10.38
CA THR A 66 7.09 8.02 9.55
C THR A 66 7.76 8.38 8.23
N LEU A 67 8.25 7.36 7.52
CA LEU A 67 8.71 7.54 6.15
C LEU A 67 7.50 7.81 5.25
N PRO A 68 7.66 8.61 4.17
CA PRO A 68 6.59 8.79 3.21
C PRO A 68 6.27 7.45 2.54
N ALA A 69 5.02 7.01 2.65
CA ALA A 69 4.58 5.73 2.13
C ALA A 69 3.06 5.69 2.04
N GLY A 70 2.54 4.92 1.09
CA GLY A 70 1.11 4.72 0.95
C GLY A 70 0.80 3.57 0.02
N TYR A 71 -0.49 3.30 -0.17
CA TYR A 71 -0.93 2.19 -1.00
C TYR A 71 -0.49 2.36 -2.45
N MET A 72 0.11 1.30 -2.98
CA MET A 72 0.40 1.22 -4.41
C MET A 72 -0.90 1.27 -5.20
N GLU A 73 -0.91 2.01 -6.30
CA GLU A 73 -2.06 2.12 -7.16
C GLU A 73 -1.93 1.22 -8.39
N LEU A 74 -3.06 0.94 -9.02
CA LEU A 74 -3.06 0.17 -10.26
C LEU A 74 -2.30 0.95 -11.35
N PHE A 75 -1.64 0.21 -12.22
CA PHE A 75 -0.92 0.72 -13.39
C PHE A 75 0.32 1.55 -13.08
N GLU A 76 0.82 1.49 -11.85
CA GLU A 76 2.11 2.08 -11.51
C GLU A 76 3.08 1.00 -11.03
N THR A 77 4.37 1.25 -11.22
CA THR A 77 5.40 0.40 -10.63
C THR A 77 5.56 0.75 -9.16
N MET A 78 6.21 -0.13 -8.39
CA MET A 78 6.49 0.14 -6.99
C MET A 78 7.35 1.41 -6.83
N GLU A 79 8.31 1.59 -7.74
CA GLU A 79 9.17 2.77 -7.75
C GLU A 79 8.37 4.05 -8.01
N GLN A 80 7.45 3.99 -8.97
CA GLN A 80 6.56 5.11 -9.27
C GLN A 80 5.66 5.43 -8.07
N GLY A 81 5.16 4.40 -7.41
CA GLY A 81 4.34 4.56 -6.21
C GLY A 81 5.10 5.21 -5.08
N ALA A 82 6.34 4.79 -4.83
CA ALA A 82 7.18 5.37 -3.79
C ALA A 82 7.47 6.85 -4.08
N ALA A 83 7.78 7.20 -5.33
CA ALA A 83 8.03 8.58 -5.72
C ALA A 83 6.77 9.44 -5.60
N ARG A 84 5.62 8.91 -6.02
CA ARG A 84 4.34 9.60 -5.94
C ARG A 84 3.95 9.89 -4.49
N GLU A 85 4.06 8.90 -3.61
CA GLU A 85 3.74 9.08 -2.20
C GLU A 85 4.65 10.12 -1.53
N THR A 86 5.93 10.13 -1.88
CA THR A 86 6.88 11.12 -1.35
C THR A 86 6.49 12.53 -1.80
N ARG A 87 6.09 12.68 -3.06
CA ARG A 87 5.64 13.97 -3.59
C ARG A 87 4.35 14.42 -2.93
N GLU A 88 3.38 13.51 -2.76
CA GLU A 88 2.08 13.84 -2.17
C GLU A 88 2.19 14.20 -0.69
N GLU A 89 2.99 13.46 0.07
CA GLU A 89 3.05 13.62 1.51
C GLU A 89 4.06 14.66 1.96
N ALA A 90 5.13 14.88 1.21
CA ALA A 90 6.23 15.75 1.63
C ALA A 90 6.61 16.81 0.59
N GLU A 91 5.92 16.86 -0.54
CA GLU A 91 6.20 17.79 -1.64
C GLU A 91 7.66 17.72 -2.10
N ALA A 92 8.24 16.53 -2.05
CA ALA A 92 9.63 16.29 -2.42
C ALA A 92 9.71 15.45 -3.69
N GLU A 93 10.55 15.90 -4.62
CA GLU A 93 10.89 15.14 -5.82
C GLU A 93 12.13 14.30 -5.54
N VAL A 94 12.08 13.03 -5.89
CA VAL A 94 13.16 12.09 -5.60
C VAL A 94 13.56 11.29 -6.82
N ASP A 95 14.81 10.85 -6.82
CA ASP A 95 15.31 9.81 -7.72
C ASP A 95 15.33 8.50 -6.93
N ILE A 96 14.59 7.52 -7.40
CA ILE A 96 14.57 6.19 -6.79
C ILE A 96 15.86 5.47 -7.20
N GLU A 97 16.61 4.99 -6.23
CA GLU A 97 17.89 4.35 -6.49
C GLU A 97 17.80 2.83 -6.50
N GLN A 98 17.34 2.24 -5.39
CA GLN A 98 17.32 0.79 -5.26
C GLN A 98 16.36 0.36 -4.18
N LEU A 99 15.97 -0.90 -4.23
CA LEU A 99 15.18 -1.49 -3.16
C LEU A 99 16.00 -1.47 -1.88
N TYR A 100 15.44 -0.89 -0.83
CA TYR A 100 16.08 -0.83 0.49
C TYR A 100 15.66 -2.01 1.36
N CYS A 101 14.35 -2.22 1.51
CA CYS A 101 13.84 -3.37 2.24
C CYS A 101 12.40 -3.66 1.84
N MET A 102 12.00 -4.89 2.10
CA MET A 102 10.64 -5.35 1.92
C MET A 102 10.29 -6.20 3.13
N TYR A 103 9.11 -5.99 3.70
CA TYR A 103 8.68 -6.80 4.82
C TYR A 103 7.16 -6.95 4.83
N ASN A 104 6.73 -8.07 5.37
CA ASN A 104 5.33 -8.45 5.42
C ASN A 104 4.80 -8.32 6.84
N ILE A 105 3.60 -7.79 6.97
CA ILE A 105 2.88 -7.73 8.24
C ILE A 105 1.58 -8.54 8.07
N PRO A 106 1.64 -9.87 8.28
CA PRO A 106 0.46 -10.72 8.03
C PRO A 106 -0.76 -10.33 8.86
N ARG A 107 -0.54 -9.87 10.07
CA ARG A 107 -1.62 -9.51 11.00
C ARG A 107 -2.58 -8.48 10.42
N ILE A 108 -2.08 -7.56 9.61
CA ILE A 108 -2.91 -6.53 9.00
C ILE A 108 -3.00 -6.65 7.48
N GLY A 109 -2.45 -7.75 6.91
CA GLY A 109 -2.55 -8.00 5.47
C GLY A 109 -1.84 -6.99 4.62
N GLN A 110 -0.62 -6.59 5.01
CA GLN A 110 0.15 -5.59 4.28
C GLN A 110 1.56 -6.06 3.97
N ILE A 111 2.07 -5.61 2.84
CA ILE A 111 3.46 -5.80 2.42
C ILE A 111 4.04 -4.41 2.16
N TYR A 112 5.12 -4.08 2.87
CA TYR A 112 5.84 -2.83 2.69
C TYR A 112 7.02 -3.02 1.76
N VAL A 113 7.17 -2.12 0.80
CA VAL A 113 8.28 -2.10 -0.13
C VAL A 113 8.88 -0.69 -0.07
N LEU A 114 10.08 -0.59 0.48
CA LEU A 114 10.74 0.70 0.67
C LEU A 114 11.97 0.81 -0.22
N PHE A 115 12.08 1.94 -0.89
CA PHE A 115 13.20 2.22 -1.79
C PHE A 115 14.09 3.30 -1.21
N LYS A 116 15.40 3.12 -1.35
CA LYS A 116 16.35 4.19 -1.09
C LYS A 116 16.24 5.19 -2.24
N ALA A 117 16.16 6.46 -1.90
CA ALA A 117 15.95 7.51 -2.87
C ALA A 117 16.75 8.76 -2.50
N GLN A 118 17.13 9.53 -3.51
CA GLN A 118 17.83 10.79 -3.33
C GLN A 118 16.86 11.94 -3.60
N ILE A 119 16.77 12.89 -2.68
CA ILE A 119 15.92 14.05 -2.89
C ILE A 119 16.57 14.97 -3.89
N LYS A 120 15.80 15.36 -4.91
CA LYS A 120 16.23 16.35 -5.90
C LYS A 120 15.85 17.76 -5.49
N GLN A 121 14.60 17.93 -5.03
CA GLN A 121 14.07 19.20 -4.56
C GLN A 121 12.80 18.96 -3.73
N GLY A 122 12.43 19.95 -2.93
CA GLY A 122 11.21 19.85 -2.14
C GLY A 122 10.99 21.03 -1.23
N LEU A 123 9.75 21.16 -0.76
CA LEU A 123 9.34 22.14 0.24
C LEU A 123 9.14 21.41 1.57
N PHE A 124 10.24 21.23 2.29
CA PHE A 124 10.20 20.46 3.53
C PHE A 124 11.07 21.05 4.63
#